data_c92c8922dae7e8dce0a816f82cd34810
#
_entry.id   c92c8922dae7e8dce0a816f82cd34810
#
_cell.length_a   1.000
_cell.length_b   1.000
_cell.length_c   1.000
_cell.angle_alpha   90.00
_cell.angle_beta   90.00
_cell.angle_gamma   90.00
#
_symmetry.space_group_name_H-M   'P 1'
#
loop_
_entity.id
_entity.type
_entity.pdbx_description
1 polymer ?
#
loop_
_entity_poly.entity_id
_entity_poly.type
_entity_poly.pdbx_seq_one_letter_code
_entity_poly.pdbx_strand_id
1 'polypeptide(L)'
;MVEIRELSKYIGDSVTVQGWVEQTRTHGKVAFTVVRDGTGLLQGVLVRTQVDDATWSIHGSLTQETLVTLTGEVKEDARAPGGYELSITDLKLIAPAPDYPIQPKGHGVDFLLDHRHLWLRHAAHRAGLRVRAEVELSLKHI
;
A
#
# COMPACT_ATOMS: atom_id res chain seq x y z
N MET A 1 5.11 -13.08 7.27
CA MET A 1 4.67 -11.78 6.73
C MET A 1 5.90 -10.94 6.52
N VAL A 2 6.08 -10.37 5.33
CA VAL A 2 7.29 -9.67 4.92
C VAL A 2 7.00 -8.18 4.88
N GLU A 3 7.94 -7.33 5.33
CA GLU A 3 7.85 -5.88 5.20
C GLU A 3 8.22 -5.46 3.77
N ILE A 4 7.55 -4.42 3.24
CA ILE A 4 7.76 -3.94 1.86
C ILE A 4 9.22 -3.55 1.60
N ARG A 5 9.92 -2.96 2.58
CA ARG A 5 11.35 -2.60 2.45
C ARG A 5 12.28 -3.80 2.26
N GLU A 6 11.82 -5.03 2.56
CA GLU A 6 12.63 -6.24 2.48
C GLU A 6 12.42 -7.06 1.19
N LEU A 7 11.52 -6.62 0.30
CA LEU A 7 11.12 -7.37 -0.91
C LEU A 7 12.28 -7.71 -1.83
N SER A 8 13.33 -6.88 -1.86
CA SER A 8 14.56 -7.17 -2.62
C SER A 8 15.21 -8.51 -2.28
N LYS A 9 14.96 -9.06 -1.09
CA LYS A 9 15.49 -10.36 -0.64
C LYS A 9 14.68 -11.56 -1.13
N TYR A 10 13.49 -11.31 -1.71
CA TYR A 10 12.50 -12.34 -2.03
C TYR A 10 12.09 -12.34 -3.51
N ILE A 11 12.95 -11.83 -4.40
CA ILE A 11 12.66 -11.78 -5.84
C ILE A 11 12.49 -13.21 -6.37
N GLY A 12 11.37 -13.48 -7.03
CA GLY A 12 10.97 -14.80 -7.52
C GLY A 12 10.29 -15.71 -6.48
N ASP A 13 10.27 -15.29 -5.21
CA ASP A 13 9.60 -16.04 -4.16
C ASP A 13 8.15 -15.58 -3.97
N SER A 14 7.32 -16.49 -3.45
CA SER A 14 5.96 -16.16 -3.01
C SER A 14 6.00 -15.65 -1.58
N VAL A 15 5.51 -14.43 -1.38
CA VAL A 15 5.47 -13.78 -0.06
C VAL A 15 4.07 -13.33 0.30
N THR A 16 3.86 -13.09 1.59
CA THR A 16 2.63 -12.48 2.11
C THR A 16 2.96 -11.12 2.73
N VAL A 17 2.29 -10.07 2.24
CA VAL A 17 2.41 -8.69 2.71
C VAL A 17 1.05 -8.23 3.23
N GLN A 18 1.04 -7.49 4.34
CA GLN A 18 -0.15 -6.84 4.88
C GLN A 18 0.02 -5.32 4.81
N GLY A 19 -1.03 -4.63 4.39
CA GLY A 19 -0.95 -3.17 4.27
C GLY A 19 -2.29 -2.52 4.00
N TRP A 20 -2.27 -1.20 4.04
CA TRP A 20 -3.41 -0.36 3.72
C TRP A 20 -3.40 0.03 2.24
N VAL A 21 -4.55 -0.09 1.59
CA VAL A 21 -4.75 0.30 0.20
C VAL A 21 -4.64 1.82 0.06
N GLU A 22 -3.70 2.29 -0.73
CA GLU A 22 -3.61 3.71 -1.12
C GLU A 22 -4.42 4.01 -2.38
N GLN A 23 -4.34 3.11 -3.37
CA GLN A 23 -5.00 3.31 -4.65
C GLN A 23 -5.33 1.96 -5.30
N THR A 24 -6.45 1.90 -5.99
CA THR A 24 -6.83 0.80 -6.86
C THR A 24 -7.13 1.31 -8.26
N ARG A 25 -6.86 0.50 -9.27
CA ARG A 25 -7.25 0.75 -10.65
C ARG A 25 -7.45 -0.57 -11.37
N THR A 26 -8.40 -0.60 -12.30
CA THR A 26 -8.65 -1.76 -13.14
C THR A 26 -8.58 -1.35 -14.61
N HIS A 27 -7.88 -2.12 -15.41
CA HIS A 27 -7.79 -1.95 -16.84
C HIS A 27 -8.05 -3.28 -17.55
N GLY A 28 -9.26 -3.45 -18.04
CA GLY A 28 -9.70 -4.69 -18.68
C GLY A 28 -9.63 -5.91 -17.73
N LYS A 29 -8.73 -6.84 -18.02
CA LYS A 29 -8.53 -8.08 -17.25
C LYS A 29 -7.39 -7.98 -16.23
N VAL A 30 -6.80 -6.80 -16.05
CA VAL A 30 -5.71 -6.56 -15.11
C VAL A 30 -6.14 -5.50 -14.10
N ALA A 31 -5.94 -5.79 -12.85
CA ALA A 31 -6.22 -4.88 -11.75
C ALA A 31 -4.94 -4.61 -10.97
N PHE A 32 -4.80 -3.39 -10.48
CA PHE A 32 -3.63 -2.91 -9.74
C PHE A 32 -4.08 -2.39 -8.39
N THR A 33 -3.35 -2.73 -7.36
CA THR A 33 -3.57 -2.25 -6.00
C THR A 33 -2.25 -1.74 -5.44
N VAL A 34 -2.18 -0.47 -5.08
CA VAL A 34 -1.03 0.07 -4.37
C VAL A 34 -1.32 0.00 -2.88
N VAL A 35 -0.45 -0.68 -2.13
CA VAL A 35 -0.55 -0.81 -0.67
C VAL A 35 0.68 -0.22 0.01
N ARG A 36 0.51 0.20 1.26
CA ARG A 36 1.60 0.61 2.15
C ARG A 36 1.54 -0.12 3.48
N ASP A 37 2.70 -0.42 4.03
CA ASP A 37 2.85 -1.04 5.36
C ASP A 37 3.56 -0.15 6.39
N GLY A 38 3.84 1.11 6.03
CA GLY A 38 4.64 2.04 6.84
C GLY A 38 6.13 2.02 6.51
N THR A 39 6.66 0.96 5.91
CA THR A 39 8.07 0.87 5.47
C THR A 39 8.24 1.28 4.01
N GLY A 40 7.20 1.10 3.17
CA GLY A 40 7.23 1.41 1.76
C GLY A 40 5.86 1.35 1.09
N LEU A 41 5.90 1.45 -0.24
CA LEU A 41 4.77 1.26 -1.14
C LEU A 41 5.04 0.03 -2.01
N LEU A 42 4.01 -0.77 -2.27
CA LEU A 42 4.06 -1.94 -3.12
C LEU A 42 2.89 -1.91 -4.11
N GLN A 43 3.18 -2.10 -5.39
CA GLN A 43 2.17 -2.35 -6.40
C GLN A 43 1.88 -3.85 -6.48
N GLY A 44 0.66 -4.24 -6.19
CA GLY A 44 0.16 -5.57 -6.48
C GLY A 44 -0.56 -5.60 -7.82
N VAL A 45 -0.31 -6.63 -8.61
CA VAL A 45 -0.93 -6.86 -9.91
C VAL A 45 -1.78 -8.12 -9.86
N LEU A 46 -3.05 -7.98 -10.18
CA LEU A 46 -4.05 -9.05 -10.20
C LEU A 46 -4.49 -9.30 -11.64
N VAL A 47 -4.29 -10.50 -12.14
CA VAL A 47 -4.73 -10.89 -13.49
C VAL A 47 -5.97 -11.77 -13.38
N ARG A 48 -7.07 -11.36 -14.01
CA ARG A 48 -8.39 -12.01 -13.93
C ARG A 48 -8.37 -13.51 -14.22
N THR A 49 -7.48 -13.95 -15.11
CA THR A 49 -7.36 -15.35 -15.51
C THR A 49 -6.49 -16.20 -14.57
N GLN A 50 -5.81 -15.58 -13.63
CA GLN A 50 -4.88 -16.23 -12.69
C GLN A 50 -5.44 -16.33 -11.26
N VAL A 51 -6.59 -15.72 -11.01
CA VAL A 51 -7.26 -15.72 -9.71
C VAL A 51 -8.70 -16.18 -9.84
N ASP A 52 -9.27 -16.63 -8.72
CA ASP A 52 -10.68 -17.02 -8.65
C ASP A 52 -11.63 -15.80 -8.67
N ASP A 53 -12.90 -16.07 -8.86
CA ASP A 53 -13.95 -15.04 -8.91
C ASP A 53 -14.11 -14.30 -7.59
N ALA A 54 -13.87 -14.98 -6.48
CA ALA A 54 -13.96 -14.40 -5.14
C ALA A 54 -12.86 -13.36 -4.93
N THR A 55 -11.62 -13.69 -5.21
CA THR A 55 -10.47 -12.77 -5.12
C THR A 55 -10.63 -11.55 -6.04
N TRP A 56 -11.11 -11.77 -7.27
CA TRP A 56 -11.38 -10.66 -8.19
C TRP A 56 -12.51 -9.75 -7.68
N SER A 57 -13.57 -10.32 -7.12
CA SER A 57 -14.69 -9.56 -6.54
C SER A 57 -14.25 -8.73 -5.33
N ILE A 58 -13.39 -9.29 -4.46
CA ILE A 58 -12.82 -8.57 -3.32
C ILE A 58 -12.06 -7.33 -3.81
N HIS A 59 -11.21 -7.47 -4.85
CA HIS A 59 -10.51 -6.31 -5.42
C HIS A 59 -11.48 -5.20 -5.85
N GLY A 60 -12.60 -5.56 -6.49
CA GLY A 60 -13.62 -4.59 -6.92
C GLY A 60 -14.31 -3.84 -5.79
N SER A 61 -14.28 -4.37 -4.57
CA SER A 61 -14.86 -3.76 -3.36
C SER A 61 -13.87 -2.95 -2.53
N LEU A 62 -12.57 -2.95 -2.90
CA LEU A 62 -11.54 -2.23 -2.15
C LEU A 62 -11.74 -0.72 -2.24
N THR A 63 -11.69 -0.08 -1.10
CA THR A 63 -11.65 1.38 -0.93
C THR A 63 -10.32 1.81 -0.37
N GLN A 64 -10.01 3.09 -0.49
CA GLN A 64 -8.80 3.67 0.11
C GLN A 64 -8.77 3.41 1.62
N GLU A 65 -7.58 3.08 2.15
CA GLU A 65 -7.33 2.74 3.57
C GLU A 65 -7.94 1.41 4.03
N THR A 66 -8.55 0.62 3.14
CA THR A 66 -8.90 -0.78 3.45
C THR A 66 -7.63 -1.55 3.82
N LEU A 67 -7.66 -2.29 4.93
CA LEU A 67 -6.57 -3.18 5.33
C LEU A 67 -6.72 -4.52 4.61
N VAL A 68 -5.67 -4.91 3.90
CA VAL A 68 -5.63 -6.15 3.11
C VAL A 68 -4.38 -6.97 3.40
N THR A 69 -4.49 -8.26 3.14
CA THR A 69 -3.34 -9.17 3.03
C THR A 69 -3.24 -9.62 1.58
N LEU A 70 -2.07 -9.44 0.98
CA LEU A 70 -1.73 -9.84 -0.38
C LEU A 70 -0.73 -10.99 -0.33
N THR A 71 -0.98 -12.05 -1.07
CA THR A 71 -0.02 -13.14 -1.28
C THR A 71 0.29 -13.24 -2.77
N GLY A 72 1.55 -13.40 -3.12
CA GLY A 72 1.97 -13.49 -4.52
C GLY A 72 3.48 -13.54 -4.68
N GLU A 73 3.90 -13.66 -5.94
CA GLU A 73 5.30 -13.70 -6.35
C GLU A 73 5.87 -12.27 -6.51
N VAL A 74 7.04 -12.04 -5.93
CA VAL A 74 7.77 -10.77 -6.06
C VAL A 74 8.49 -10.70 -7.39
N LYS A 75 8.27 -9.62 -8.14
CA LYS A 75 8.93 -9.32 -9.42
C LYS A 75 9.58 -7.96 -9.41
N GLU A 76 10.68 -7.81 -10.14
CA GLU A 76 11.26 -6.50 -10.39
C GLU A 76 10.47 -5.76 -11.48
N ASP A 77 10.05 -4.54 -11.21
CA ASP A 77 9.55 -3.59 -12.20
C ASP A 77 9.99 -2.18 -11.82
N ALA A 78 10.93 -1.63 -12.59
CA ALA A 78 11.44 -0.27 -12.38
C ALA A 78 10.37 0.83 -12.45
N ARG A 79 9.19 0.55 -13.00
CA ARG A 79 8.06 1.49 -13.08
C ARG A 79 7.15 1.42 -11.86
N ALA A 80 7.25 0.33 -11.09
CA ALA A 80 6.46 0.15 -9.87
C ALA A 80 7.01 1.01 -8.72
N PRO A 81 6.17 1.49 -7.80
CA PRO A 81 6.63 2.13 -6.58
C PRO A 81 7.61 1.22 -5.81
N GLY A 82 8.80 1.74 -5.51
CA GLY A 82 9.83 0.96 -4.82
C GLY A 82 10.63 0.00 -5.69
N GLY A 83 10.35 -0.11 -7.01
CA GLY A 83 11.09 -0.96 -7.95
C GLY A 83 10.65 -2.42 -7.97
N TYR A 84 9.60 -2.77 -7.24
CA TYR A 84 9.08 -4.14 -7.15
C TYR A 84 7.56 -4.16 -7.29
N GLU A 85 7.04 -5.23 -7.89
CA GLU A 85 5.63 -5.54 -7.92
C GLU A 85 5.35 -6.94 -7.36
N LEU A 86 4.13 -7.14 -6.87
CA LEU A 86 3.65 -8.43 -6.41
C LEU A 86 2.63 -8.97 -7.41
N SER A 87 2.94 -10.09 -8.07
CA SER A 87 1.97 -10.84 -8.89
C SER A 87 1.01 -11.57 -7.95
N ILE A 88 -0.16 -11.00 -7.70
CA ILE A 88 -1.09 -11.46 -6.66
C ILE A 88 -1.73 -12.78 -7.06
N THR A 89 -1.65 -13.77 -6.18
CA THR A 89 -2.34 -15.06 -6.28
C THR A 89 -3.52 -15.17 -5.32
N ASP A 90 -3.44 -14.49 -4.15
CA ASP A 90 -4.51 -14.43 -3.15
C ASP A 90 -4.60 -13.03 -2.54
N LEU A 91 -5.83 -12.58 -2.28
CA LEU A 91 -6.13 -11.29 -1.67
C LEU A 91 -7.22 -11.48 -0.62
N LYS A 92 -6.93 -11.07 0.61
CA LYS A 92 -7.88 -11.12 1.73
C LYS A 92 -8.15 -9.72 2.26
N LEU A 93 -9.42 -9.36 2.37
CA LEU A 93 -9.87 -8.17 3.06
C LEU A 93 -9.89 -8.44 4.57
N ILE A 94 -9.16 -7.65 5.34
CA ILE A 94 -9.07 -7.78 6.81
C ILE A 94 -10.01 -6.78 7.48
N ALA A 95 -9.95 -5.50 7.09
CA ALA A 95 -10.81 -4.47 7.63
C ALA A 95 -11.18 -3.47 6.54
N PRO A 96 -12.47 -3.29 6.25
CA PRO A 96 -12.92 -2.28 5.31
C PRO A 96 -12.75 -0.87 5.89
N ALA A 97 -12.55 0.11 5.04
CA ALA A 97 -12.51 1.53 5.38
C ALA A 97 -13.48 2.31 4.50
N PRO A 98 -14.79 2.24 4.78
CA PRO A 98 -15.75 3.05 4.05
C PRO A 98 -15.54 4.53 4.37
N ASP A 99 -15.78 5.39 3.36
CA ASP A 99 -15.85 6.85 3.52
C ASP A 99 -14.58 7.51 4.10
N TYR A 100 -13.39 7.02 3.69
CA TYR A 100 -12.15 7.65 4.11
C TYR A 100 -12.03 9.09 3.58
N PRO A 101 -11.88 10.11 4.46
CA PRO A 101 -12.05 11.52 4.07
C PRO A 101 -10.84 12.11 3.32
N ILE A 102 -9.62 11.63 3.59
CA ILE A 102 -8.40 12.17 2.98
C ILE A 102 -8.13 11.43 1.67
N GLN A 103 -8.45 12.08 0.55
CA GLN A 103 -8.24 11.55 -0.80
C GLN A 103 -6.86 11.96 -1.34
N PRO A 104 -6.35 11.30 -2.41
CA PRO A 104 -5.07 11.64 -3.05
C PRO A 104 -5.20 12.93 -3.91
N LYS A 105 -5.69 14.00 -3.31
CA LYS A 105 -5.78 15.36 -3.88
C LYS A 105 -5.28 16.37 -2.86
N GLY A 106 -4.99 17.60 -3.30
CA GLY A 106 -4.65 18.68 -2.37
C GLY A 106 -5.81 18.99 -1.43
N HIS A 107 -5.54 18.99 -0.13
CA HIS A 107 -6.47 19.40 0.91
C HIS A 107 -5.95 20.67 1.59
N GLY A 108 -6.87 21.58 1.93
CA GLY A 108 -6.54 22.76 2.73
C GLY A 108 -6.06 22.40 4.15
N VAL A 109 -5.32 23.31 4.76
CA VAL A 109 -4.79 23.10 6.11
C VAL A 109 -5.91 22.88 7.13
N ASP A 110 -6.99 23.65 7.04
CA ASP A 110 -8.15 23.55 7.95
C ASP A 110 -8.77 22.17 7.88
N PHE A 111 -9.01 21.65 6.68
CA PHE A 111 -9.54 20.30 6.49
C PHE A 111 -8.63 19.22 7.12
N LEU A 112 -7.30 19.35 6.95
CA LEU A 112 -6.35 18.39 7.52
C LEU A 112 -6.26 18.50 9.04
N LEU A 113 -6.45 19.70 9.61
CA LEU A 113 -6.51 19.91 11.05
C LEU A 113 -7.75 19.30 11.68
N ASP A 114 -8.91 19.40 11.01
CA ASP A 114 -10.16 18.76 11.44
C ASP A 114 -10.05 17.22 11.43
N HIS A 115 -9.21 16.69 10.52
CA HIS A 115 -8.92 15.26 10.41
C HIS A 115 -7.54 14.89 10.96
N ARG A 116 -7.08 15.56 12.01
CA ARG A 116 -5.71 15.42 12.54
C ARG A 116 -5.35 13.99 12.96
N HIS A 117 -6.29 13.20 13.42
CA HIS A 117 -6.11 11.78 13.74
C HIS A 117 -5.76 10.92 12.51
N LEU A 118 -6.09 11.39 11.30
CA LEU A 118 -5.77 10.75 10.02
C LEU A 118 -4.63 11.45 9.26
N TRP A 119 -4.20 12.60 9.71
CA TRP A 119 -3.21 13.46 9.07
C TRP A 119 -1.93 12.72 8.66
N LEU A 120 -1.42 11.80 9.51
CA LEU A 120 -0.20 11.04 9.23
C LEU A 120 -0.30 10.07 8.06
N ARG A 121 -1.49 9.79 7.62
CA ARG A 121 -1.73 8.97 6.43
C ARG A 121 -1.50 9.77 5.15
N HIS A 122 -1.53 11.09 5.20
CA HIS A 122 -1.16 11.96 4.09
C HIS A 122 0.36 11.93 3.85
N ALA A 123 0.78 11.68 2.59
CA ALA A 123 2.19 11.40 2.24
C ALA A 123 3.18 12.48 2.68
N ALA A 124 2.85 13.78 2.47
CA ALA A 124 3.73 14.89 2.82
C ALA A 124 3.97 15.00 4.33
N HIS A 125 2.91 14.84 5.14
CA HIS A 125 3.03 14.90 6.60
C HIS A 125 3.75 13.69 7.18
N ARG A 126 3.52 12.51 6.63
CA ARG A 126 4.26 11.28 6.96
C ARG A 126 5.76 11.46 6.67
N ALA A 127 6.11 12.00 5.50
CA ALA A 127 7.51 12.25 5.14
C ALA A 127 8.20 13.22 6.11
N GLY A 128 7.55 14.33 6.48
CA GLY A 128 8.09 15.28 7.44
C GLY A 128 8.40 14.66 8.80
N LEU A 129 7.50 13.82 9.33
CA LEU A 129 7.73 13.13 10.60
C LEU A 129 8.79 12.03 10.52
N ARG A 130 8.93 11.35 9.38
CA ARG A 130 10.04 10.40 9.18
C ARG A 130 11.39 11.11 9.20
N VAL A 131 11.52 12.24 8.52
CA VAL A 131 12.74 13.06 8.59
C VAL A 131 13.04 13.48 10.03
N ARG A 132 12.04 13.96 10.77
CA ARG A 132 12.20 14.31 12.18
C ARG A 132 12.68 13.13 13.02
N ALA A 133 12.10 11.95 12.85
CA ALA A 133 12.49 10.75 13.59
C ALA A 133 13.96 10.36 13.31
N GLU A 134 14.42 10.43 12.06
CA GLU A 134 15.82 10.17 11.70
C GLU A 134 16.79 11.19 12.34
N VAL A 135 16.42 12.47 12.37
CA VAL A 135 17.22 13.51 13.06
C VAL A 135 17.32 13.22 14.56
N GLU A 136 16.20 12.88 15.21
CA GLU A 136 16.18 12.54 16.64
C GLU A 136 17.02 11.31 16.96
N LEU A 137 16.97 10.26 16.10
CA LEU A 137 17.80 9.07 16.24
C LEU A 137 19.30 9.40 16.08
N SER A 138 19.65 10.21 15.08
CA SER A 138 21.01 10.64 14.84
C SER A 138 21.59 11.42 16.05
N LEU A 139 20.80 12.27 16.68
CA LEU A 139 21.22 13.03 17.86
C LEU A 139 21.44 12.16 19.11
N LYS A 140 20.78 10.99 19.20
CA LYS A 140 20.98 10.04 20.32
C LYS A 140 22.27 9.23 20.20
N HIS A 141 22.90 9.21 19.04
CA HIS A 141 24.13 8.45 18.77
C HIS A 141 25.40 9.33 18.84
N ILE A 142 25.25 10.61 19.21
CA ILE A 142 26.34 11.54 19.54
C ILE A 142 26.56 11.55 21.04
#